data_45ff5cddb3656a7769f9f5ce659e821a
#
_entry.id   45ff5cddb3656a7769f9f5ce659e821a
#
_cell.length_a   1.000
_cell.length_b   1.000
_cell.length_c   1.000
_cell.angle_alpha   90.00
_cell.angle_beta   90.00
_cell.angle_gamma   90.00
#
_symmetry.space_group_name_H-M   'P 1'
#
loop_
_entity.id
_entity.type
_entity.pdbx_description
1 polymer ?
#
loop_
_entity_poly.entity_id
_entity_poly.type
_entity_poly.pdbx_seq_one_letter_code
_entity_poly.pdbx_strand_id
1 'polypeptide(L)'
;MQLIASKVFIIFLYIAIGFAANKLRILGTDSINHLISLVLNITTPCLLIYSICGQSICPDTFSNTIIIIILSIVMFIVFGAISVKISRLFSKKNNDQQNVLSVAMVTCNSGFMGFPIARSVFGQVVLYYSVVQNIACNLYLFIGCMIQMNLGDSRDEADKIRAISKETIIKPFKNVVTIVSICSVFVLFSALRIPAPAMDFLSSIGETTVPLSMIIIGIQLGDCKLRGLITDKELIISSLVCLALEPALAIMAIWFLPLASVLKLTIALSFTYPSAVLSVALAAAEHKDTKLMSEAVAMSTMMSMITLPIWIIVIGHLF
;
A
#
# COMPACT_ATOMS: atom_id res chain seq x y z
N MET A 1 18.87 1.80 16.29
CA MET A 1 18.34 0.42 16.46
C MET A 1 17.26 0.33 17.52
N GLN A 2 17.55 0.59 18.80
CA GLN A 2 16.53 0.51 19.86
C GLN A 2 15.30 1.38 19.59
N LEU A 3 15.47 2.58 19.03
CA LEU A 3 14.36 3.49 18.70
C LEU A 3 13.45 2.92 17.62
N ILE A 4 14.00 2.33 16.56
CA ILE A 4 13.20 1.69 15.48
C ILE A 4 12.47 0.48 16.05
N ALA A 5 13.14 -0.38 16.80
CA ALA A 5 12.54 -1.56 17.41
C ALA A 5 11.39 -1.20 18.37
N SER A 6 11.54 -0.16 19.19
CA SER A 6 10.48 0.28 20.10
C SER A 6 9.26 0.83 19.34
N LYS A 7 9.46 1.59 18.26
CA LYS A 7 8.36 2.11 17.42
C LYS A 7 7.61 0.97 16.72
N VAL A 8 8.34 0.00 16.18
CA VAL A 8 7.75 -1.21 15.60
C VAL A 8 6.95 -1.97 16.65
N PHE A 9 7.48 -2.16 17.84
CA PHE A 9 6.77 -2.83 18.94
C PHE A 9 5.44 -2.13 19.29
N ILE A 10 5.43 -0.79 19.37
CA ILE A 10 4.20 -0.02 19.62
C ILE A 10 3.15 -0.25 18.52
N ILE A 11 3.55 -0.30 17.25
CA ILE A 11 2.66 -0.61 16.14
C ILE A 11 2.00 -1.99 16.35
N PHE A 12 2.79 -2.99 16.74
CA PHE A 12 2.27 -4.33 17.02
C PHE A 12 1.34 -4.38 18.23
N LEU A 13 1.57 -3.54 19.25
CA LEU A 13 0.63 -3.42 20.37
C LEU A 13 -0.75 -2.90 19.90
N TYR A 14 -0.80 -1.91 19.01
CA TYR A 14 -2.07 -1.46 18.44
C TYR A 14 -2.80 -2.57 17.68
N ILE A 15 -2.07 -3.37 16.88
CA ILE A 15 -2.63 -4.51 16.17
C ILE A 15 -3.15 -5.56 17.17
N ALA A 16 -2.40 -5.86 18.22
CA ALA A 16 -2.82 -6.80 19.26
C ALA A 16 -4.09 -6.33 20.00
N ILE A 17 -4.21 -5.02 20.29
CA ILE A 17 -5.43 -4.43 20.87
C ILE A 17 -6.62 -4.64 19.93
N GLY A 18 -6.47 -4.37 18.62
CA GLY A 18 -7.53 -4.59 17.63
C GLY A 18 -7.94 -6.05 17.54
N PHE A 19 -6.99 -6.98 17.52
CA PHE A 19 -7.23 -8.42 17.52
C PHE A 19 -7.98 -8.87 18.77
N ALA A 20 -7.56 -8.41 19.95
CA ALA A 20 -8.23 -8.71 21.21
C ALA A 20 -9.65 -8.13 21.25
N ALA A 21 -9.85 -6.89 20.79
CA ALA A 21 -11.18 -6.24 20.74
C ALA A 21 -12.16 -7.03 19.85
N ASN A 22 -11.68 -7.59 18.74
CA ASN A 22 -12.48 -8.46 17.88
C ASN A 22 -12.81 -9.78 18.58
N LYS A 23 -11.82 -10.47 19.15
CA LYS A 23 -12.04 -11.76 19.85
C LYS A 23 -12.94 -11.63 21.08
N LEU A 24 -12.88 -10.49 21.77
CA LEU A 24 -13.76 -10.17 22.90
C LEU A 24 -15.14 -9.63 22.45
N ARG A 25 -15.39 -9.53 21.13
CA ARG A 25 -16.63 -9.01 20.54
C ARG A 25 -16.97 -7.58 20.97
N ILE A 26 -15.98 -6.78 21.32
CA ILE A 26 -16.14 -5.34 21.63
C ILE A 26 -16.40 -4.56 20.34
N LEU A 27 -15.68 -4.92 19.26
CA LEU A 27 -15.84 -4.37 17.92
C LEU A 27 -16.09 -5.53 16.95
N GLY A 28 -17.25 -5.49 16.30
CA GLY A 28 -17.64 -6.49 15.30
C GLY A 28 -17.32 -6.06 13.88
N THR A 29 -17.52 -6.97 12.93
CA THR A 29 -17.34 -6.79 11.48
C THR A 29 -18.09 -5.58 10.92
N ASP A 30 -19.27 -5.28 11.44
CA ASP A 30 -20.09 -4.13 10.99
C ASP A 30 -19.42 -2.80 11.27
N SER A 31 -18.65 -2.71 12.36
CA SER A 31 -17.92 -1.49 12.75
C SER A 31 -16.69 -1.24 11.87
N ILE A 32 -16.11 -2.27 11.26
CA ILE A 32 -14.86 -2.17 10.48
C ILE A 32 -15.01 -1.21 9.31
N ASN A 33 -16.09 -1.32 8.54
CA ASN A 33 -16.31 -0.48 7.36
C ASN A 33 -16.45 1.01 7.73
N HIS A 34 -17.10 1.30 8.86
CA HIS A 34 -17.22 2.67 9.36
C HIS A 34 -15.87 3.22 9.84
N LEU A 35 -15.08 2.41 10.53
CA LEU A 35 -13.73 2.77 10.95
C LEU A 35 -12.78 2.98 9.75
N ILE A 36 -12.83 2.09 8.75
CA ILE A 36 -12.08 2.26 7.50
C ILE A 36 -12.48 3.57 6.81
N SER A 37 -13.78 3.85 6.72
CA SER A 37 -14.28 5.08 6.11
C SER A 37 -13.80 6.32 6.88
N LEU A 38 -13.82 6.30 8.21
CA LEU A 38 -13.28 7.37 9.06
C LEU A 38 -11.79 7.61 8.78
N VAL A 39 -11.01 6.53 8.75
CA VAL A 39 -9.57 6.63 8.51
C VAL A 39 -9.29 7.15 7.11
N LEU A 40 -9.89 6.60 6.07
CA LEU A 40 -9.57 6.97 4.69
C LEU A 40 -10.12 8.34 4.28
N ASN A 41 -11.27 8.76 4.81
CA ASN A 41 -11.92 9.99 4.37
C ASN A 41 -11.71 11.19 5.31
N ILE A 42 -11.23 10.97 6.53
CA ILE A 42 -11.05 12.05 7.52
C ILE A 42 -9.61 12.07 8.04
N THR A 43 -9.17 11.02 8.76
CA THR A 43 -7.90 11.13 9.46
C THR A 43 -6.68 11.05 8.54
N THR A 44 -6.71 10.19 7.51
CA THR A 44 -5.64 10.14 6.51
C THR A 44 -5.51 11.44 5.71
N PRO A 45 -6.56 12.05 5.14
CA PRO A 45 -6.49 13.37 4.56
C PRO A 45 -5.83 14.42 5.46
N CYS A 46 -6.22 14.50 6.72
CA CYS A 46 -5.60 15.42 7.69
C CYS A 46 -4.10 15.13 7.88
N LEU A 47 -3.73 13.85 8.04
CA LEU A 47 -2.34 13.43 8.14
C LEU A 47 -1.52 13.86 6.92
N LEU A 48 -2.07 13.66 5.71
CA LEU A 48 -1.37 13.98 4.46
C LEU A 48 -1.16 15.48 4.30
N ILE A 49 -2.21 16.28 4.52
CA ILE A 49 -2.11 17.74 4.43
C ILE A 49 -1.08 18.25 5.45
N TYR A 50 -1.21 17.85 6.70
CA TYR A 50 -0.28 18.22 7.76
C TYR A 50 1.16 17.85 7.43
N SER A 51 1.38 16.60 6.99
CA SER A 51 2.73 16.08 6.75
C SER A 51 3.37 16.66 5.49
N ILE A 52 2.61 16.88 4.43
CA ILE A 52 3.13 17.41 3.17
C ILE A 52 3.33 18.93 3.27
N CYS A 53 2.30 19.66 3.69
CA CYS A 53 2.37 21.12 3.76
C CYS A 53 3.29 21.63 4.87
N GLY A 54 3.58 20.80 5.88
CA GLY A 54 4.57 21.08 6.93
C GLY A 54 6.01 20.73 6.55
N GLN A 55 6.25 20.20 5.33
CA GLN A 55 7.58 19.83 4.86
C GLN A 55 8.37 21.05 4.41
N SER A 56 9.65 21.11 4.77
CA SER A 56 10.58 22.10 4.24
C SER A 56 10.97 21.74 2.81
N ILE A 57 10.88 22.70 1.89
CA ILE A 57 11.31 22.52 0.51
C ILE A 57 12.83 22.72 0.45
N CYS A 58 13.55 21.67 0.07
CA CYS A 58 14.96 21.71 -0.31
C CYS A 58 15.08 21.84 -1.85
N PRO A 59 16.20 22.33 -2.38
CA PRO A 59 16.40 22.45 -3.84
C PRO A 59 16.11 21.15 -4.60
N ASP A 60 16.45 20.00 -4.01
CA ASP A 60 16.28 18.69 -4.65
C ASP A 60 14.88 18.09 -4.46
N THR A 61 13.99 18.71 -3.67
CA THR A 61 12.67 18.14 -3.35
C THR A 61 11.85 17.90 -4.61
N PHE A 62 11.84 18.85 -5.55
CA PHE A 62 11.09 18.74 -6.80
C PHE A 62 11.63 17.60 -7.69
N SER A 63 12.96 17.58 -7.90
CA SER A 63 13.63 16.54 -8.68
C SER A 63 13.38 15.14 -8.07
N ASN A 64 13.54 15.00 -6.76
CA ASN A 64 13.32 13.78 -6.04
C ASN A 64 11.86 13.29 -6.14
N THR A 65 10.89 14.23 -6.13
CA THR A 65 9.47 13.94 -6.31
C THR A 65 9.20 13.32 -7.69
N ILE A 66 9.78 13.87 -8.75
CA ILE A 66 9.65 13.32 -10.11
C ILE A 66 10.32 11.96 -10.22
N ILE A 67 11.54 11.84 -9.70
CA ILE A 67 12.30 10.57 -9.73
C ILE A 67 11.52 9.45 -9.06
N ILE A 68 10.94 9.69 -7.87
CA ILE A 68 10.22 8.64 -7.15
C ILE A 68 8.95 8.19 -7.87
N ILE A 69 8.22 9.11 -8.52
CA ILE A 69 7.04 8.79 -9.33
C ILE A 69 7.43 7.90 -10.51
N ILE A 70 8.39 8.35 -11.31
CA ILE A 70 8.82 7.63 -12.53
C ILE A 70 9.36 6.25 -12.17
N LEU A 71 10.28 6.19 -11.20
CA LEU A 71 10.91 4.93 -10.81
C LEU A 71 9.88 3.96 -10.22
N SER A 72 8.94 4.44 -9.41
CA SER A 72 7.87 3.60 -8.87
C SER A 72 6.96 3.04 -9.95
N ILE A 73 6.56 3.85 -10.94
CA ILE A 73 5.74 3.37 -12.07
C ILE A 73 6.49 2.27 -12.83
N VAL A 74 7.77 2.49 -13.15
CA VAL A 74 8.61 1.50 -13.84
C VAL A 74 8.69 0.20 -13.03
N MET A 75 8.95 0.30 -11.72
CA MET A 75 9.05 -0.87 -10.85
C MET A 75 7.73 -1.63 -10.76
N PHE A 76 6.59 -0.96 -10.60
CA PHE A 76 5.28 -1.61 -10.61
C PHE A 76 4.97 -2.32 -11.92
N ILE A 77 5.33 -1.75 -13.07
CA ILE A 77 5.16 -2.39 -14.38
C ILE A 77 6.06 -3.64 -14.48
N VAL A 78 7.32 -3.54 -14.10
CA VAL A 78 8.27 -4.66 -14.15
C VAL A 78 7.83 -5.78 -13.20
N PHE A 79 7.49 -5.45 -11.96
CA PHE A 79 7.06 -6.46 -10.98
C PHE A 79 5.71 -7.06 -11.33
N GLY A 80 4.79 -6.27 -11.92
CA GLY A 80 3.56 -6.80 -12.47
C GLY A 80 3.80 -7.83 -13.58
N ALA A 81 4.73 -7.56 -14.50
CA ALA A 81 5.08 -8.53 -15.54
C ALA A 81 5.76 -9.78 -14.95
N ILE A 82 6.59 -9.63 -13.93
CA ILE A 82 7.22 -10.74 -13.21
C ILE A 82 6.17 -11.56 -12.46
N SER A 83 5.24 -10.93 -11.74
CA SER A 83 4.20 -11.59 -10.97
C SER A 83 3.26 -12.42 -11.86
N VAL A 84 2.93 -11.93 -13.06
CA VAL A 84 2.17 -12.71 -14.06
C VAL A 84 2.92 -13.98 -14.46
N LYS A 85 4.22 -13.87 -14.76
CA LYS A 85 5.04 -15.05 -15.10
C LYS A 85 5.12 -16.04 -13.94
N ILE A 86 5.35 -15.54 -12.72
CA ILE A 86 5.46 -16.37 -11.53
C ILE A 86 4.13 -17.08 -11.27
N SER A 87 2.97 -16.37 -11.31
CA SER A 87 1.67 -17.00 -11.08
C SER A 87 1.39 -18.14 -12.05
N ARG A 88 1.78 -17.99 -13.32
CA ARG A 88 1.67 -19.03 -14.34
C ARG A 88 2.56 -20.24 -14.11
N LEU A 89 3.69 -20.06 -13.45
CA LEU A 89 4.64 -21.15 -13.17
C LEU A 89 4.19 -22.05 -12.02
N PHE A 90 3.64 -21.49 -10.96
CA PHE A 90 3.32 -22.27 -9.75
C PHE A 90 1.84 -22.60 -9.59
N SER A 91 0.93 -21.77 -10.10
CA SER A 91 -0.50 -21.97 -9.91
C SER A 91 -1.07 -22.91 -10.96
N LYS A 92 -1.83 -23.89 -10.49
CA LYS A 92 -2.62 -24.82 -11.31
C LYS A 92 -4.05 -24.36 -11.53
N LYS A 93 -4.41 -23.19 -11.02
CA LYS A 93 -5.73 -22.58 -11.19
C LYS A 93 -5.95 -22.12 -12.64
N ASN A 94 -7.18 -21.76 -12.98
CA ASN A 94 -7.48 -21.20 -14.30
C ASN A 94 -6.81 -19.83 -14.51
N ASN A 95 -6.79 -19.34 -15.76
CA ASN A 95 -6.13 -18.08 -16.13
C ASN A 95 -6.62 -16.89 -15.31
N ASP A 96 -7.95 -16.79 -15.04
CA ASP A 96 -8.52 -15.70 -14.27
C ASP A 96 -8.00 -15.70 -12.82
N GLN A 97 -7.97 -16.86 -12.19
CA GLN A 97 -7.47 -17.00 -10.83
C GLN A 97 -5.96 -16.77 -10.74
N GLN A 98 -5.19 -17.19 -11.76
CA GLN A 98 -3.76 -16.86 -11.87
C GLN A 98 -3.53 -15.35 -11.99
N ASN A 99 -4.37 -14.66 -12.76
CA ASN A 99 -4.30 -13.20 -12.88
C ASN A 99 -4.63 -12.51 -11.54
N VAL A 100 -5.64 -12.99 -10.82
CA VAL A 100 -5.98 -12.49 -9.46
C VAL A 100 -4.79 -12.66 -8.52
N LEU A 101 -4.15 -13.83 -8.47
CA LEU A 101 -2.96 -14.07 -7.65
C LEU A 101 -1.79 -13.15 -8.07
N SER A 102 -1.59 -12.94 -9.37
CA SER A 102 -0.52 -12.06 -9.85
C SER A 102 -0.72 -10.60 -9.41
N VAL A 103 -1.96 -10.11 -9.43
CA VAL A 103 -2.30 -8.78 -8.90
C VAL A 103 -2.09 -8.70 -7.39
N ALA A 104 -2.47 -9.75 -6.65
CA ALA A 104 -2.24 -9.80 -5.21
C ALA A 104 -0.75 -9.75 -4.84
N MET A 105 0.15 -10.26 -5.70
CA MET A 105 1.59 -10.17 -5.47
C MET A 105 2.11 -8.74 -5.55
N VAL A 106 1.75 -8.00 -6.60
CA VAL A 106 2.37 -6.70 -6.92
C VAL A 106 1.70 -5.50 -6.25
N THR A 107 0.46 -5.65 -5.78
CA THR A 107 -0.23 -4.55 -5.10
C THR A 107 0.25 -4.38 -3.67
N CYS A 108 0.48 -3.14 -3.25
CA CYS A 108 0.94 -2.85 -1.90
C CYS A 108 -0.05 -1.96 -1.14
N ASN A 109 -0.28 -2.29 0.13
CA ASN A 109 -1.15 -1.54 1.05
C ASN A 109 -0.43 -0.32 1.63
N SER A 110 0.08 0.55 0.75
CA SER A 110 0.86 1.72 1.16
C SER A 110 0.00 2.78 1.86
N GLY A 111 -1.25 2.97 1.44
CA GLY A 111 -2.13 3.98 2.03
C GLY A 111 -2.55 3.67 3.46
N PHE A 112 -2.97 2.43 3.71
CA PHE A 112 -3.56 2.05 4.99
C PHE A 112 -2.53 1.54 6.01
N MET A 113 -1.50 0.82 5.55
CA MET A 113 -0.44 0.28 6.39
C MET A 113 0.87 1.07 6.23
N GLY A 114 1.18 1.51 5.02
CA GLY A 114 2.45 2.16 4.72
C GLY A 114 2.59 3.54 5.34
N PHE A 115 1.59 4.43 5.22
CA PHE A 115 1.69 5.78 5.76
C PHE A 115 1.89 5.80 7.29
N PRO A 116 1.12 5.03 8.08
CA PRO A 116 1.36 4.91 9.51
C PRO A 116 2.78 4.46 9.86
N ILE A 117 3.30 3.48 9.15
CA ILE A 117 4.65 2.95 9.39
C ILE A 117 5.72 3.97 8.97
N ALA A 118 5.59 4.55 7.78
CA ALA A 118 6.50 5.58 7.29
C ALA A 118 6.57 6.75 8.28
N ARG A 119 5.42 7.24 8.77
CA ARG A 119 5.34 8.33 9.76
C ARG A 119 5.97 7.95 11.10
N SER A 120 5.55 6.82 11.65
CA SER A 120 5.92 6.43 13.02
C SER A 120 7.38 6.02 13.14
N VAL A 121 7.90 5.29 12.15
CA VAL A 121 9.24 4.71 12.22
C VAL A 121 10.29 5.66 11.65
N PHE A 122 10.05 6.17 10.44
CA PHE A 122 11.06 6.91 9.69
C PHE A 122 10.83 8.44 9.67
N GLY A 123 9.63 8.89 10.06
CA GLY A 123 9.34 10.31 10.20
C GLY A 123 8.70 10.97 8.97
N GLN A 124 8.67 12.31 9.01
CA GLN A 124 7.84 13.10 8.09
C GLN A 124 8.36 13.08 6.65
N VAL A 125 9.67 13.09 6.43
CA VAL A 125 10.27 13.11 5.09
C VAL A 125 9.97 11.83 4.34
N VAL A 126 10.10 10.67 5.02
CA VAL A 126 9.77 9.37 4.41
C VAL A 126 8.27 9.26 4.15
N LEU A 127 7.42 9.77 5.05
CA LEU A 127 5.98 9.84 4.80
C LEU A 127 5.67 10.67 3.54
N TYR A 128 6.30 11.86 3.37
CA TYR A 128 6.12 12.69 2.19
C TYR A 128 6.39 11.88 0.90
N TYR A 129 7.57 11.28 0.79
CA TYR A 129 7.91 10.49 -0.39
C TYR A 129 7.05 9.23 -0.55
N SER A 130 6.58 8.62 0.57
CA SER A 130 5.63 7.50 0.51
C SER A 130 4.27 7.92 -0.04
N VAL A 131 3.81 9.13 0.26
CA VAL A 131 2.56 9.69 -0.30
C VAL A 131 2.71 9.95 -1.79
N VAL A 132 3.82 10.55 -2.21
CA VAL A 132 4.13 10.75 -3.64
C VAL A 132 4.18 9.43 -4.39
N GLN A 133 4.84 8.43 -3.82
CA GLN A 133 4.90 7.09 -4.40
C GLN A 133 3.52 6.39 -4.44
N ASN A 134 2.66 6.62 -3.46
CA ASN A 134 1.30 6.07 -3.46
C ASN A 134 0.46 6.58 -4.65
N ILE A 135 0.76 7.77 -5.20
CA ILE A 135 0.13 8.24 -6.45
C ILE A 135 0.46 7.27 -7.59
N ALA A 136 1.74 6.89 -7.74
CA ALA A 136 2.17 5.91 -8.74
C ALA A 136 1.55 4.52 -8.49
N CYS A 137 1.48 4.09 -7.21
CA CYS A 137 0.83 2.84 -6.81
C CYS A 137 -0.66 2.82 -7.21
N ASN A 138 -1.40 3.88 -6.94
CA ASN A 138 -2.81 3.99 -7.31
C ASN A 138 -3.01 4.03 -8.83
N LEU A 139 -2.16 4.73 -9.58
CA LEU A 139 -2.19 4.69 -11.05
C LEU A 139 -2.00 3.26 -11.56
N TYR A 140 -1.01 2.55 -11.03
CA TYR A 140 -0.79 1.16 -11.40
C TYR A 140 -1.96 0.25 -10.98
N LEU A 141 -2.49 0.42 -9.77
CA LEU A 141 -3.62 -0.37 -9.27
C LEU A 141 -4.85 -0.27 -10.19
N PHE A 142 -5.22 0.94 -10.60
CA PHE A 142 -6.43 1.13 -11.40
C PHE A 142 -6.25 0.89 -12.89
N ILE A 143 -5.03 1.03 -13.42
CA ILE A 143 -4.75 0.84 -14.85
C ILE A 143 -4.00 -0.47 -15.07
N GLY A 144 -2.83 -0.64 -14.47
CA GLY A 144 -1.97 -1.80 -14.67
C GLY A 144 -2.60 -3.09 -14.17
N CYS A 145 -3.17 -3.09 -12.96
CA CYS A 145 -3.81 -4.29 -12.40
C CYS A 145 -5.11 -4.64 -13.11
N MET A 146 -5.87 -3.65 -13.62
CA MET A 146 -7.03 -3.93 -14.46
C MET A 146 -6.61 -4.66 -15.74
N ILE A 147 -5.57 -4.18 -16.42
CA ILE A 147 -5.02 -4.85 -17.60
C ILE A 147 -4.57 -6.26 -17.23
N GLN A 148 -3.84 -6.39 -16.12
CA GLN A 148 -3.29 -7.66 -15.63
C GLN A 148 -4.39 -8.68 -15.29
N MET A 149 -5.50 -8.26 -14.67
CA MET A 149 -6.64 -9.13 -14.37
C MET A 149 -7.34 -9.66 -15.62
N ASN A 150 -7.28 -8.94 -16.74
CA ASN A 150 -7.93 -9.29 -18.00
C ASN A 150 -6.98 -9.92 -19.03
N LEU A 151 -5.77 -10.33 -18.65
CA LEU A 151 -4.83 -11.02 -19.52
C LEU A 151 -5.36 -12.40 -19.91
N GLY A 152 -5.43 -12.68 -21.21
CA GLY A 152 -5.85 -13.99 -21.73
C GLY A 152 -7.37 -14.15 -21.87
N ASP A 153 -8.17 -13.15 -21.57
CA ASP A 153 -9.58 -13.10 -21.97
C ASP A 153 -9.66 -13.09 -23.50
N SER A 154 -10.59 -13.88 -24.04
CA SER A 154 -10.81 -14.06 -25.49
C SER A 154 -11.39 -12.84 -26.22
N ARG A 155 -11.44 -11.67 -25.56
CA ARG A 155 -11.82 -10.41 -26.17
C ARG A 155 -10.69 -9.91 -27.08
N ASP A 156 -11.07 -9.37 -28.24
CA ASP A 156 -10.12 -8.74 -29.17
C ASP A 156 -9.23 -7.72 -28.47
N GLU A 157 -7.94 -7.65 -28.87
CA GLU A 157 -6.98 -6.66 -28.31
C GLU A 157 -7.52 -5.22 -28.43
N ALA A 158 -8.31 -4.93 -29.47
CA ALA A 158 -8.98 -3.66 -29.64
C ALA A 158 -10.02 -3.38 -28.53
N ASP A 159 -10.73 -4.40 -28.05
CA ASP A 159 -11.69 -4.27 -26.95
C ASP A 159 -11.00 -4.16 -25.59
N LYS A 160 -9.80 -4.73 -25.43
CA LYS A 160 -8.95 -4.55 -24.23
C LYS A 160 -8.45 -3.09 -24.10
N ILE A 161 -8.07 -2.47 -25.21
CA ILE A 161 -7.67 -1.07 -25.26
C ILE A 161 -8.89 -0.15 -25.06
N ARG A 162 -10.06 -0.52 -25.60
CA ARG A 162 -11.32 0.21 -25.37
C ARG A 162 -11.84 0.07 -23.95
N ALA A 163 -11.51 -1.02 -23.24
CA ALA A 163 -11.84 -1.19 -21.82
C ALA A 163 -11.03 -0.22 -20.93
N ILE A 164 -9.91 0.36 -21.42
CA ILE A 164 -9.28 1.56 -20.83
C ILE A 164 -10.17 2.77 -21.18
N SER A 165 -11.38 2.77 -20.64
CA SER A 165 -12.31 3.87 -20.81
C SER A 165 -11.79 5.12 -20.12
N LYS A 166 -12.30 6.31 -20.53
CA LYS A 166 -12.04 7.55 -19.77
C LYS A 166 -12.33 7.38 -18.28
N GLU A 167 -13.34 6.58 -17.93
CA GLU A 167 -13.70 6.30 -16.54
C GLU A 167 -12.58 5.56 -15.80
N THR A 168 -11.90 4.61 -16.41
CA THR A 168 -10.78 3.87 -15.81
C THR A 168 -9.60 4.78 -15.51
N ILE A 169 -9.28 5.69 -16.44
CA ILE A 169 -8.21 6.69 -16.24
C ILE A 169 -8.58 7.70 -15.14
N ILE A 170 -9.87 8.00 -14.98
CA ILE A 170 -10.36 8.97 -13.99
C ILE A 170 -10.52 8.32 -12.59
N LYS A 171 -10.77 7.02 -12.49
CA LYS A 171 -10.95 6.31 -11.20
C LYS A 171 -9.85 6.59 -10.15
N PRO A 172 -8.53 6.56 -10.48
CA PRO A 172 -7.48 6.90 -9.51
C PRO A 172 -7.66 8.30 -8.91
N PHE A 173 -8.10 9.25 -9.73
CA PHE A 173 -8.30 10.65 -9.35
C PHE A 173 -9.61 10.92 -8.62
N LYS A 174 -10.49 9.93 -8.48
CA LYS A 174 -11.69 9.98 -7.61
C LYS A 174 -11.41 9.49 -6.17
N ASN A 175 -10.26 8.87 -5.93
CA ASN A 175 -9.87 8.43 -4.60
C ASN A 175 -9.48 9.64 -3.74
N VAL A 176 -10.10 9.79 -2.58
CA VAL A 176 -9.88 10.93 -1.66
C VAL A 176 -8.40 11.06 -1.29
N VAL A 177 -7.72 9.95 -0.99
CA VAL A 177 -6.30 9.96 -0.64
C VAL A 177 -5.46 10.48 -1.80
N THR A 178 -5.75 10.07 -3.04
CA THR A 178 -5.04 10.54 -4.24
C THR A 178 -5.27 12.02 -4.50
N ILE A 179 -6.54 12.49 -4.41
CA ILE A 179 -6.89 13.90 -4.59
C ILE A 179 -6.15 14.75 -3.57
N VAL A 180 -6.24 14.38 -2.29
CA VAL A 180 -5.60 15.13 -1.19
C VAL A 180 -4.08 15.11 -1.34
N SER A 181 -3.49 13.99 -1.75
CA SER A 181 -2.04 13.90 -2.00
C SER A 181 -1.60 14.90 -3.08
N ILE A 182 -2.30 14.92 -4.22
CA ILE A 182 -1.99 15.84 -5.33
C ILE A 182 -2.18 17.29 -4.89
N CYS A 183 -3.31 17.61 -4.25
CA CYS A 183 -3.58 18.97 -3.75
C CYS A 183 -2.53 19.42 -2.73
N SER A 184 -2.14 18.55 -1.81
CA SER A 184 -1.13 18.88 -0.79
C SER A 184 0.25 19.11 -1.39
N VAL A 185 0.65 18.31 -2.39
CA VAL A 185 1.89 18.51 -3.15
C VAL A 185 1.84 19.84 -3.92
N PHE A 186 0.70 20.17 -4.54
CA PHE A 186 0.51 21.45 -5.20
C PHE A 186 0.63 22.63 -4.21
N VAL A 187 -0.03 22.55 -3.05
CA VAL A 187 0.08 23.57 -1.99
C VAL A 187 1.52 23.72 -1.51
N LEU A 188 2.25 22.63 -1.32
CA LEU A 188 3.66 22.67 -0.93
C LEU A 188 4.50 23.52 -1.89
N PHE A 189 4.36 23.28 -3.22
CA PHE A 189 5.13 24.01 -4.24
C PHE A 189 4.58 25.39 -4.58
N SER A 190 3.35 25.72 -4.23
CA SER A 190 2.75 27.05 -4.46
C SER A 190 3.17 28.11 -3.44
N ALA A 191 4.02 27.77 -2.46
CA ALA A 191 4.40 28.62 -1.34
C ALA A 191 3.23 29.14 -0.47
N LEU A 192 2.04 28.56 -0.61
CA LEU A 192 0.91 28.85 0.26
C LEU A 192 1.18 28.31 1.67
N ARG A 193 1.04 29.18 2.67
CA ARG A 193 1.22 28.77 4.07
C ARG A 193 -0.13 28.55 4.74
N ILE A 194 -0.32 27.37 5.27
CA ILE A 194 -1.48 27.05 6.11
C ILE A 194 -1.28 27.72 7.48
N PRO A 195 -2.27 28.47 8.02
CA PRO A 195 -2.15 29.08 9.34
C PRO A 195 -1.91 28.06 10.45
N ALA A 196 -1.10 28.44 11.47
CA ALA A 196 -0.72 27.54 12.56
C ALA A 196 -1.91 26.85 13.26
N PRO A 197 -3.04 27.53 13.61
CA PRO A 197 -4.17 26.83 14.22
C PRO A 197 -4.80 25.75 13.34
N ALA A 198 -4.78 25.95 12.01
CA ALA A 198 -5.27 24.94 11.08
C ALA A 198 -4.30 23.74 10.99
N MET A 199 -2.99 23.99 11.04
CA MET A 199 -1.98 22.94 11.09
C MET A 199 -2.07 22.12 12.37
N ASP A 200 -2.32 22.76 13.53
CA ASP A 200 -2.50 22.08 14.81
C ASP A 200 -3.75 21.20 14.81
N PHE A 201 -4.84 21.69 14.23
CA PHE A 201 -6.07 20.91 14.05
C PHE A 201 -5.83 19.70 13.15
N LEU A 202 -5.20 19.88 11.98
CA LEU A 202 -4.88 18.82 11.05
C LEU A 202 -3.94 17.78 11.67
N SER A 203 -2.96 18.23 12.46
CA SER A 203 -2.05 17.34 13.20
C SER A 203 -2.81 16.48 14.22
N SER A 204 -3.65 17.09 15.04
CA SER A 204 -4.41 16.40 16.09
C SER A 204 -5.27 15.26 15.53
N ILE A 205 -5.97 15.50 14.42
CA ILE A 205 -6.78 14.48 13.76
C ILE A 205 -5.88 13.49 12.99
N GLY A 206 -4.90 14.02 12.26
CA GLY A 206 -4.03 13.21 11.41
C GLY A 206 -3.22 12.15 12.18
N GLU A 207 -2.71 12.49 13.36
CA GLU A 207 -1.94 11.56 14.17
C GLU A 207 -2.76 10.39 14.73
N THR A 208 -4.08 10.49 14.77
CA THR A 208 -4.95 9.35 15.11
C THR A 208 -4.97 8.28 14.03
N THR A 209 -4.54 8.59 12.79
CA THR A 209 -4.50 7.63 11.68
C THR A 209 -3.66 6.40 12.01
N VAL A 210 -2.51 6.59 12.65
CA VAL A 210 -1.57 5.50 12.99
C VAL A 210 -2.22 4.47 13.92
N PRO A 211 -2.69 4.81 15.12
CA PRO A 211 -3.29 3.82 16.01
C PRO A 211 -4.58 3.23 15.45
N LEU A 212 -5.45 4.06 14.82
CA LEU A 212 -6.71 3.55 14.27
C LEU A 212 -6.51 2.55 13.15
N SER A 213 -5.63 2.83 12.17
CA SER A 213 -5.38 1.90 11.07
C SER A 213 -4.78 0.58 11.57
N MET A 214 -3.89 0.61 12.55
CA MET A 214 -3.30 -0.60 13.12
C MET A 214 -4.31 -1.41 13.92
N ILE A 215 -5.20 -0.77 14.68
CA ILE A 215 -6.32 -1.43 15.38
C ILE A 215 -7.25 -2.10 14.36
N ILE A 216 -7.58 -1.42 13.26
CA ILE A 216 -8.43 -2.00 12.19
C ILE A 216 -7.78 -3.25 11.58
N ILE A 217 -6.48 -3.21 11.29
CA ILE A 217 -5.73 -4.39 10.82
C ILE A 217 -5.85 -5.54 11.84
N GLY A 218 -5.71 -5.23 13.13
CA GLY A 218 -5.89 -6.21 14.19
C GLY A 218 -7.29 -6.84 14.21
N ILE A 219 -8.33 -6.04 14.04
CA ILE A 219 -9.71 -6.52 13.97
C ILE A 219 -9.91 -7.41 12.75
N GLN A 220 -9.42 -7.02 11.58
CA GLN A 220 -9.48 -7.81 10.34
C GLN A 220 -8.80 -9.17 10.51
N LEU A 221 -7.61 -9.21 11.14
CA LEU A 221 -6.93 -10.47 11.45
C LEU A 221 -7.73 -11.36 12.40
N GLY A 222 -8.45 -10.76 13.36
CA GLY A 222 -9.33 -11.48 14.28
C GLY A 222 -10.49 -12.19 13.58
N ASP A 223 -11.01 -11.61 12.48
CA ASP A 223 -12.12 -12.17 11.70
C ASP A 223 -11.67 -13.26 10.70
N CYS A 224 -10.38 -13.32 10.37
CA CYS A 224 -9.89 -14.28 9.39
C CYS A 224 -10.07 -15.74 9.85
N LYS A 225 -10.62 -16.59 8.97
CA LYS A 225 -10.67 -18.03 9.14
C LYS A 225 -9.31 -18.65 8.77
N LEU A 226 -8.36 -18.60 9.70
CA LEU A 226 -6.97 -18.96 9.49
C LEU A 226 -6.75 -20.38 8.93
N ARG A 227 -7.59 -21.37 9.33
CA ARG A 227 -7.38 -22.77 8.93
C ARG A 227 -7.41 -23.02 7.43
N GLY A 228 -8.26 -22.30 6.67
CA GLY A 228 -8.35 -22.46 5.22
C GLY A 228 -7.17 -21.77 4.49
N LEU A 229 -6.72 -20.63 4.99
CA LEU A 229 -5.65 -19.85 4.39
C LEU A 229 -4.29 -20.55 4.48
N ILE A 230 -3.96 -21.12 5.64
CA ILE A 230 -2.66 -21.76 5.92
C ILE A 230 -2.46 -23.07 5.11
N THR A 231 -3.53 -23.66 4.59
CA THR A 231 -3.45 -24.92 3.82
C THR A 231 -3.32 -24.70 2.31
N ASP A 232 -3.69 -23.53 1.80
CA ASP A 232 -3.58 -23.21 0.37
C ASP A 232 -2.14 -22.77 0.02
N LYS A 233 -1.40 -23.70 -0.61
CA LYS A 233 -0.02 -23.46 -1.01
C LYS A 233 0.14 -22.29 -1.99
N GLU A 234 -0.86 -22.05 -2.83
CA GLU A 234 -0.78 -20.98 -3.82
C GLU A 234 -0.92 -19.59 -3.17
N LEU A 235 -1.76 -19.47 -2.12
CA LEU A 235 -1.84 -18.27 -1.30
C LEU A 235 -0.54 -18.01 -0.53
N ILE A 236 0.07 -19.07 0.01
CA ILE A 236 1.37 -18.95 0.70
C ILE A 236 2.45 -18.49 -0.25
N ILE A 237 2.57 -19.12 -1.42
CA ILE A 237 3.60 -18.75 -2.42
C ILE A 237 3.38 -17.32 -2.91
N SER A 238 2.14 -16.93 -3.24
CA SER A 238 1.85 -15.57 -3.68
C SER A 238 2.23 -14.53 -2.62
N SER A 239 1.95 -14.82 -1.35
CA SER A 239 2.31 -13.95 -0.23
C SER A 239 3.83 -13.89 -0.01
N LEU A 240 4.56 -15.00 -0.19
CA LEU A 240 6.02 -15.02 -0.12
C LEU A 240 6.65 -14.22 -1.27
N VAL A 241 6.08 -14.29 -2.47
CA VAL A 241 6.54 -13.45 -3.59
C VAL A 241 6.35 -11.97 -3.24
N CYS A 242 5.17 -11.57 -2.80
CA CYS A 242 4.87 -10.21 -2.40
C CYS A 242 5.77 -9.69 -1.26
N LEU A 243 5.96 -10.50 -0.21
CA LEU A 243 6.59 -10.04 1.04
C LEU A 243 8.08 -10.37 1.18
N ALA A 244 8.64 -11.21 0.32
CA ALA A 244 10.05 -11.57 0.37
C ALA A 244 10.76 -11.33 -0.95
N LEU A 245 10.24 -11.85 -2.07
CA LEU A 245 10.92 -11.76 -3.37
C LEU A 245 10.88 -10.32 -3.90
N GLU A 246 9.71 -9.69 -3.96
CA GLU A 246 9.59 -8.32 -4.50
C GLU A 246 10.39 -7.28 -3.71
N PRO A 247 10.37 -7.25 -2.36
CA PRO A 247 11.24 -6.36 -1.60
C PRO A 247 12.72 -6.59 -1.86
N ALA A 248 13.14 -7.86 -1.95
CA ALA A 248 14.54 -8.18 -2.24
C ALA A 248 14.96 -7.70 -3.63
N LEU A 249 14.12 -7.91 -4.64
CA LEU A 249 14.34 -7.41 -6.01
C LEU A 249 14.32 -5.88 -6.06
N ALA A 250 13.42 -5.23 -5.31
CA ALA A 250 13.36 -3.78 -5.22
C ALA A 250 14.64 -3.20 -4.64
N ILE A 251 15.12 -3.74 -3.52
CA ILE A 251 16.38 -3.34 -2.89
C ILE A 251 17.54 -3.55 -3.86
N MET A 252 17.62 -4.70 -4.51
CA MET A 252 18.68 -5.00 -5.47
C MET A 252 18.67 -4.04 -6.66
N ALA A 253 17.50 -3.70 -7.19
CA ALA A 253 17.36 -2.79 -8.33
C ALA A 253 17.81 -1.36 -7.98
N ILE A 254 17.45 -0.86 -6.78
CA ILE A 254 17.80 0.52 -6.37
C ILE A 254 19.18 0.64 -5.77
N TRP A 255 19.84 -0.48 -5.39
CA TRP A 255 21.13 -0.46 -4.73
C TRP A 255 22.20 0.28 -5.53
N PHE A 256 22.26 -0.01 -6.82
CA PHE A 256 23.25 0.56 -7.73
C PHE A 256 22.86 1.95 -8.29
N LEU A 257 21.65 2.42 -8.04
CA LEU A 257 21.23 3.73 -8.54
C LEU A 257 21.83 4.86 -7.69
N PRO A 258 22.29 5.96 -8.30
CA PRO A 258 22.82 7.12 -7.58
C PRO A 258 21.67 7.98 -7.02
N LEU A 259 20.91 7.42 -6.06
CA LEU A 259 19.76 8.07 -5.45
C LEU A 259 20.06 8.46 -3.99
N ALA A 260 19.42 9.51 -3.51
CA ALA A 260 19.45 9.88 -2.11
C ALA A 260 18.92 8.71 -1.23
N SER A 261 19.54 8.48 -0.07
CA SER A 261 19.16 7.37 0.85
C SER A 261 17.68 7.37 1.19
N VAL A 262 17.07 8.54 1.38
CA VAL A 262 15.64 8.67 1.68
C VAL A 262 14.75 8.12 0.56
N LEU A 263 15.13 8.29 -0.71
CA LEU A 263 14.38 7.74 -1.85
C LEU A 263 14.53 6.22 -1.91
N LYS A 264 15.77 5.71 -1.75
CA LYS A 264 16.02 4.27 -1.68
C LYS A 264 15.21 3.62 -0.57
N LEU A 265 15.26 4.19 0.63
CA LEU A 265 14.51 3.73 1.79
C LEU A 265 13.00 3.71 1.50
N THR A 266 12.46 4.79 0.95
CA THR A 266 11.02 4.90 0.66
C THR A 266 10.57 3.86 -0.37
N ILE A 267 11.31 3.72 -1.48
CA ILE A 267 10.98 2.75 -2.53
C ILE A 267 11.06 1.34 -1.99
N ALA A 268 12.15 0.98 -1.31
CA ALA A 268 12.31 -0.34 -0.71
C ALA A 268 11.16 -0.66 0.26
N LEU A 269 10.84 0.28 1.15
CA LEU A 269 9.79 0.13 2.15
C LEU A 269 8.42 -0.14 1.53
N SER A 270 8.12 0.47 0.40
CA SER A 270 6.81 0.35 -0.24
C SER A 270 6.50 -1.06 -0.75
N PHE A 271 7.53 -1.78 -1.19
CA PHE A 271 7.37 -3.17 -1.63
C PHE A 271 7.36 -4.18 -0.47
N THR A 272 7.53 -3.73 0.79
CA THR A 272 7.43 -4.63 1.96
C THR A 272 6.01 -4.74 2.51
N TYR A 273 5.09 -3.91 2.04
CA TYR A 273 3.71 -3.93 2.53
C TYR A 273 2.92 -5.09 1.92
N PRO A 274 1.94 -5.65 2.65
CA PRO A 274 1.08 -6.69 2.12
C PRO A 274 0.20 -6.18 0.98
N SER A 275 -0.47 -7.09 0.31
CA SER A 275 -1.39 -6.79 -0.79
C SER A 275 -2.44 -5.74 -0.41
N ALA A 276 -2.76 -4.86 -1.34
CA ALA A 276 -3.70 -3.77 -1.12
C ALA A 276 -5.13 -4.28 -0.90
N VAL A 277 -5.80 -3.82 0.15
CA VAL A 277 -7.23 -4.11 0.39
C VAL A 277 -8.09 -3.63 -0.77
N LEU A 278 -7.70 -2.53 -1.41
CA LEU A 278 -8.42 -1.96 -2.55
C LEU A 278 -8.44 -2.88 -3.79
N SER A 279 -7.51 -3.84 -3.89
CA SER A 279 -7.50 -4.84 -4.96
C SER A 279 -8.72 -5.78 -4.94
N VAL A 280 -9.34 -5.99 -3.76
CA VAL A 280 -10.60 -6.74 -3.65
C VAL A 280 -11.74 -6.01 -4.34
N ALA A 281 -11.84 -4.70 -4.14
CA ALA A 281 -12.84 -3.87 -4.82
C ALA A 281 -12.59 -3.81 -6.33
N LEU A 282 -11.33 -3.81 -6.76
CA LEU A 282 -10.97 -3.89 -8.17
C LEU A 282 -11.39 -5.25 -8.77
N ALA A 283 -11.11 -6.37 -8.10
CA ALA A 283 -11.54 -7.69 -8.55
C ALA A 283 -13.07 -7.79 -8.69
N ALA A 284 -13.82 -7.18 -7.76
CA ALA A 284 -15.27 -7.09 -7.86
C ALA A 284 -15.73 -6.27 -9.07
N ALA A 285 -15.08 -5.14 -9.32
CA ALA A 285 -15.41 -4.26 -10.45
C ALA A 285 -15.12 -4.91 -11.82
N GLU A 286 -14.10 -5.77 -11.88
CA GLU A 286 -13.71 -6.53 -13.07
C GLU A 286 -14.38 -7.92 -13.15
N HIS A 287 -15.36 -8.21 -12.28
CA HIS A 287 -16.08 -9.49 -12.22
C HIS A 287 -15.15 -10.72 -12.09
N LYS A 288 -14.04 -10.56 -11.36
CA LYS A 288 -13.08 -11.63 -11.06
C LYS A 288 -13.32 -12.26 -9.68
N ASP A 289 -12.55 -13.28 -9.33
CA ASP A 289 -12.70 -14.03 -8.09
C ASP A 289 -12.34 -13.18 -6.86
N THR A 290 -13.35 -12.48 -6.31
CA THR A 290 -13.21 -11.62 -5.13
C THR A 290 -12.88 -12.40 -3.87
N LYS A 291 -13.31 -13.67 -3.79
CA LYS A 291 -13.00 -14.52 -2.65
C LYS A 291 -11.52 -14.85 -2.62
N LEU A 292 -10.97 -15.30 -3.74
CA LEU A 292 -9.54 -15.59 -3.87
C LEU A 292 -8.69 -14.34 -3.58
N MET A 293 -9.11 -13.18 -4.11
CA MET A 293 -8.41 -11.91 -3.83
C MET A 293 -8.45 -11.55 -2.34
N SER A 294 -9.60 -11.70 -1.68
CA SER A 294 -9.73 -11.43 -0.24
C SER A 294 -8.87 -12.38 0.60
N GLU A 295 -8.82 -13.65 0.21
CA GLU A 295 -7.98 -14.66 0.86
C GLU A 295 -6.48 -14.34 0.68
N ALA A 296 -6.06 -13.89 -0.50
CA ALA A 296 -4.67 -13.48 -0.77
C ALA A 296 -4.27 -12.24 0.03
N VAL A 297 -5.15 -11.23 0.11
CA VAL A 297 -4.94 -10.02 0.94
C VAL A 297 -4.84 -10.40 2.42
N ALA A 298 -5.73 -11.25 2.92
CA ALA A 298 -5.72 -11.70 4.32
C ALA A 298 -4.44 -12.48 4.64
N MET A 299 -4.02 -13.39 3.76
CA MET A 299 -2.81 -14.21 3.92
C MET A 299 -1.57 -13.34 3.93
N SER A 300 -1.42 -12.43 2.96
CA SER A 300 -0.27 -11.52 2.91
C SER A 300 -0.24 -10.58 4.12
N THR A 301 -1.39 -10.07 4.57
CA THR A 301 -1.49 -9.23 5.77
C THR A 301 -1.05 -10.00 7.02
N MET A 302 -1.47 -11.25 7.16
CA MET A 302 -1.06 -12.11 8.29
C MET A 302 0.45 -12.36 8.26
N MET A 303 1.01 -12.72 7.10
CA MET A 303 2.45 -12.98 6.97
C MET A 303 3.29 -11.72 7.17
N SER A 304 2.76 -10.56 6.81
CA SER A 304 3.44 -9.28 6.98
C SER A 304 3.74 -8.94 8.45
N MET A 305 2.99 -9.51 9.39
CA MET A 305 3.27 -9.35 10.81
C MET A 305 4.68 -9.81 11.20
N ILE A 306 5.23 -10.79 10.48
CA ILE A 306 6.58 -11.31 10.70
C ILE A 306 7.58 -10.63 9.74
N THR A 307 7.21 -10.51 8.47
CA THR A 307 8.16 -10.05 7.44
C THR A 307 8.43 -8.56 7.51
N LEU A 308 7.43 -7.75 7.85
CA LEU A 308 7.56 -6.31 7.88
C LEU A 308 8.56 -5.79 8.93
N PRO A 309 8.55 -6.26 10.21
CA PRO A 309 9.59 -5.89 11.17
C PRO A 309 10.99 -6.21 10.69
N ILE A 310 11.17 -7.37 10.06
CA ILE A 310 12.46 -7.81 9.52
C ILE A 310 12.91 -6.81 8.43
N TRP A 311 12.03 -6.49 7.47
CA TRP A 311 12.36 -5.54 6.42
C TRP A 311 12.62 -4.13 6.92
N ILE A 312 11.84 -3.64 7.89
CA ILE A 312 12.08 -2.32 8.51
C ILE A 312 13.48 -2.24 9.10
N ILE A 313 13.91 -3.29 9.80
CA ILE A 313 15.25 -3.37 10.38
C ILE A 313 16.30 -3.42 9.27
N VAL A 314 16.13 -4.28 8.27
CA VAL A 314 17.06 -4.43 7.15
C VAL A 314 17.21 -3.12 6.38
N ILE A 315 16.09 -2.52 5.95
CA ILE A 315 16.08 -1.27 5.17
C ILE A 315 16.67 -0.10 5.96
N GLY A 316 16.33 -0.01 7.25
CA GLY A 316 16.88 1.02 8.13
C GLY A 316 18.38 0.88 8.43
N HIS A 317 18.99 -0.28 8.11
CA HIS A 317 20.44 -0.48 8.15
C HIS A 317 21.12 -0.21 6.81
N LEU A 318 20.40 -0.47 5.71
CA LEU A 318 20.97 -0.36 4.37
C LEU A 318 21.02 1.08 3.87
N PHE A 319 20.07 1.90 4.30
CA PHE A 319 19.84 3.26 3.78
C PHE A 319 19.71 4.29 4.91
#